data_7db27ad7dc43d0eabbc7c5241c2d1726
#
_entry.id   7db27ad7dc43d0eabbc7c5241c2d1726
#
_cell.length_a   1.000
_cell.length_b   1.000
_cell.length_c   1.000
_cell.angle_alpha   90.00
_cell.angle_beta   90.00
_cell.angle_gamma   90.00
#
_symmetry.space_group_name_H-M   'P 1'
#
loop_
_entity.id
_entity.type
_entity.pdbx_description
1 polymer ?
#
loop_
_entity_poly.entity_id
_entity_poly.type
_entity_poly.pdbx_seq_one_letter_code
_entity_poly.pdbx_strand_id
1 'polypeptide(L)'
;LKVDKDENGKVNIAFDFSDVEPEIIPEVKCPVCGGQIKKTSFGYGCVNFSPDDENSCRFSIGTIAGKTLPVTAVKQLLTDGHTDTLRGFKSKTGKKFDACLKLEKTEEGKTNIVFDFDSVEQKVIRNVKCPLCGGEIIATSFGYGCANYKPGDENSCCLLYTSPSPRDTR
;
A
#
# COMPACT_ATOMS: atom_id res chain seq x y z
N LEU A 1 -11.53 -24.58 -16.00
CA LEU A 1 -10.57 -24.98 -17.02
C LEU A 1 -11.35 -25.42 -18.24
N LYS A 2 -11.14 -24.79 -19.39
CA LYS A 2 -11.73 -25.17 -20.68
C LYS A 2 -10.65 -25.74 -21.57
N VAL A 3 -10.96 -26.81 -22.21
CA VAL A 3 -10.07 -27.47 -23.17
C VAL A 3 -10.55 -27.11 -24.57
N ASP A 4 -9.79 -26.28 -25.26
CA ASP A 4 -10.06 -25.95 -26.65
C ASP A 4 -9.06 -26.72 -27.58
N LYS A 5 -9.57 -27.28 -28.67
CA LYS A 5 -8.75 -27.87 -29.72
C LYS A 5 -8.73 -26.89 -30.89
N ASP A 6 -7.54 -26.54 -31.34
CA ASP A 6 -7.40 -25.80 -32.59
C ASP A 6 -7.59 -26.71 -33.83
N GLU A 7 -7.71 -26.09 -34.99
CA GLU A 7 -7.91 -26.80 -36.27
C GLU A 7 -6.77 -27.77 -36.60
N ASN A 8 -5.63 -27.67 -35.93
CA ASN A 8 -4.47 -28.54 -36.10
C ASN A 8 -4.42 -29.69 -35.08
N GLY A 9 -5.48 -29.85 -34.27
CA GLY A 9 -5.59 -30.91 -33.26
C GLY A 9 -4.76 -30.68 -32.01
N LYS A 10 -4.16 -29.48 -31.84
CA LYS A 10 -3.40 -29.11 -30.65
C LYS A 10 -4.36 -28.75 -29.52
N VAL A 11 -4.16 -29.36 -28.38
CA VAL A 11 -4.97 -29.11 -27.17
C VAL A 11 -4.38 -27.93 -26.43
N ASN A 12 -5.17 -26.85 -26.30
CA ASN A 12 -4.86 -25.71 -25.47
C ASN A 12 -5.74 -25.73 -24.22
N ILE A 13 -5.13 -25.57 -23.07
CA ILE A 13 -5.85 -25.45 -21.80
C ILE A 13 -5.97 -23.96 -21.50
N ALA A 14 -7.17 -23.44 -21.62
CA ALA A 14 -7.48 -22.06 -21.22
C ALA A 14 -8.13 -22.05 -19.84
N PHE A 15 -7.79 -21.05 -19.03
CA PHE A 15 -8.50 -20.80 -17.80
C PHE A 15 -9.81 -20.10 -18.12
N ASP A 16 -10.91 -20.77 -17.82
CA ASP A 16 -12.24 -20.18 -17.90
C ASP A 16 -12.57 -19.56 -16.54
N PHE A 17 -12.74 -18.26 -16.51
CA PHE A 17 -13.10 -17.49 -15.31
C PHE A 17 -14.58 -17.10 -15.31
N SER A 18 -15.37 -17.59 -16.28
CA SER A 18 -16.78 -17.22 -16.45
C SER A 18 -17.64 -17.65 -15.25
N ASP A 19 -17.29 -18.78 -14.61
CA ASP A 19 -18.04 -19.35 -13.49
C ASP A 19 -17.54 -18.89 -12.12
N VAL A 20 -16.51 -18.02 -12.07
CA VAL A 20 -16.03 -17.49 -10.79
C VAL A 20 -16.86 -16.25 -10.46
N GLU A 21 -17.81 -16.42 -9.55
CA GLU A 21 -18.54 -15.26 -8.99
C GLU A 21 -17.52 -14.28 -8.39
N PRO A 22 -17.52 -13.01 -8.83
CA PRO A 22 -16.61 -12.03 -8.29
C PRO A 22 -16.93 -11.81 -6.81
N GLU A 23 -15.96 -12.06 -5.94
CA GLU A 23 -16.07 -11.77 -4.51
C GLU A 23 -16.18 -10.24 -4.33
N ILE A 24 -17.43 -9.77 -4.20
CA ILE A 24 -17.74 -8.36 -4.01
C ILE A 24 -17.47 -8.02 -2.55
N ILE A 25 -16.78 -6.90 -2.32
CA ILE A 25 -16.57 -6.38 -0.98
C ILE A 25 -17.78 -5.55 -0.59
N PRO A 26 -18.60 -5.99 0.39
CA PRO A 26 -19.73 -5.20 0.85
C PRO A 26 -19.27 -3.89 1.52
N GLU A 27 -20.15 -2.90 1.55
CA GLU A 27 -19.96 -1.63 2.26
C GLU A 27 -18.93 -0.66 1.67
N VAL A 28 -18.27 -1.04 0.56
CA VAL A 28 -17.25 -0.21 -0.08
C VAL A 28 -17.67 0.19 -1.48
N LYS A 29 -17.51 1.46 -1.80
CA LYS A 29 -17.79 2.01 -3.12
C LYS A 29 -16.51 2.48 -3.81
N CYS A 30 -16.51 2.37 -5.12
CA CYS A 30 -15.44 2.88 -5.93
C CYS A 30 -15.34 4.41 -5.80
N PRO A 31 -14.17 4.98 -5.47
CA PRO A 31 -14.01 6.43 -5.29
C PRO A 31 -14.11 7.23 -6.60
N VAL A 32 -14.09 6.53 -7.76
CA VAL A 32 -14.16 7.15 -9.08
C VAL A 32 -15.58 7.18 -9.61
N CYS A 33 -16.29 6.03 -9.59
CA CYS A 33 -17.63 5.91 -10.21
C CYS A 33 -18.75 5.52 -9.24
N GLY A 34 -18.45 5.29 -7.97
CA GLY A 34 -19.43 4.84 -6.97
C GLY A 34 -19.87 3.38 -7.09
N GLY A 35 -19.37 2.62 -8.08
CA GLY A 35 -19.66 1.19 -8.26
C GLY A 35 -19.09 0.33 -7.14
N GLN A 36 -19.42 -0.95 -7.13
CA GLN A 36 -18.89 -1.89 -6.16
C GLN A 36 -17.44 -2.28 -6.46
N ILE A 37 -16.75 -2.74 -5.45
CA ILE A 37 -15.38 -3.26 -5.57
C ILE A 37 -15.42 -4.79 -5.50
N LYS A 38 -14.75 -5.43 -6.46
CA LYS A 38 -14.57 -6.88 -6.52
C LYS A 38 -13.12 -7.26 -6.26
N LYS A 39 -12.91 -8.41 -5.66
CA LYS A 39 -11.59 -9.02 -5.53
C LYS A 39 -11.19 -9.66 -6.85
N THR A 40 -9.95 -9.47 -7.25
CA THR A 40 -9.35 -10.04 -8.44
C THR A 40 -8.10 -10.85 -8.09
N SER A 41 -7.58 -11.62 -9.03
CA SER A 41 -6.34 -12.40 -8.81
C SER A 41 -5.13 -11.55 -8.45
N PHE A 42 -5.13 -10.28 -8.82
CA PHE A 42 -4.01 -9.35 -8.59
C PHE A 42 -4.29 -8.30 -7.51
N GLY A 43 -5.48 -8.33 -6.90
CA GLY A 43 -5.88 -7.36 -5.90
C GLY A 43 -7.38 -7.07 -5.94
N TYR A 44 -7.75 -5.82 -6.12
CA TYR A 44 -9.14 -5.37 -6.11
C TYR A 44 -9.41 -4.44 -7.30
N GLY A 45 -10.61 -4.50 -7.84
CA GLY A 45 -11.00 -3.66 -8.98
C GLY A 45 -12.48 -3.26 -8.91
N CYS A 46 -12.84 -2.23 -9.66
CA CYS A 46 -14.22 -1.83 -9.80
C CYS A 46 -15.00 -2.85 -10.65
N VAL A 47 -16.26 -3.14 -10.28
CA VAL A 47 -17.14 -4.02 -11.08
C VAL A 47 -17.45 -3.42 -12.44
N ASN A 48 -17.46 -2.09 -12.54
CA ASN A 48 -17.72 -1.34 -13.79
C ASN A 48 -16.47 -1.28 -14.70
N PHE A 49 -15.44 -2.04 -14.42
CA PHE A 49 -14.29 -2.16 -15.30
C PHE A 49 -14.61 -3.14 -16.44
N SER A 50 -14.46 -2.67 -17.68
CA SER A 50 -14.52 -3.48 -18.88
C SER A 50 -13.26 -3.23 -19.72
N PRO A 51 -12.53 -4.27 -20.15
CA PRO A 51 -11.33 -4.09 -20.95
C PRO A 51 -11.62 -3.55 -22.35
N ASP A 52 -12.83 -3.79 -22.86
CA ASP A 52 -13.26 -3.42 -24.21
C ASP A 52 -13.90 -2.03 -24.30
N ASP A 53 -14.11 -1.38 -23.17
CA ASP A 53 -14.74 -0.04 -23.08
C ASP A 53 -13.75 0.97 -22.51
N GLU A 54 -13.36 1.96 -23.32
CA GLU A 54 -12.45 3.04 -22.91
C GLU A 54 -13.06 3.95 -21.84
N ASN A 55 -14.39 4.05 -21.79
CA ASN A 55 -15.11 4.85 -20.80
C ASN A 55 -15.40 4.09 -19.51
N SER A 56 -14.98 2.83 -19.42
CA SER A 56 -15.18 2.04 -18.21
C SER A 56 -14.33 2.53 -17.04
N CYS A 57 -14.78 2.25 -15.82
CA CYS A 57 -14.05 2.64 -14.62
C CYS A 57 -12.75 1.84 -14.51
N ARG A 58 -11.60 2.48 -14.61
CA ARG A 58 -10.27 1.85 -14.53
C ARG A 58 -9.68 1.81 -13.11
N PHE A 59 -10.52 2.02 -12.10
CA PHE A 59 -10.07 1.94 -10.72
C PHE A 59 -9.67 0.51 -10.35
N SER A 60 -8.43 0.35 -9.90
CA SER A 60 -7.90 -0.92 -9.39
C SER A 60 -6.86 -0.69 -8.31
N ILE A 61 -6.82 -1.59 -7.35
CA ILE A 61 -5.80 -1.65 -6.29
C ILE A 61 -5.04 -2.96 -6.47
N GLY A 62 -3.83 -2.87 -6.98
CA GLY A 62 -2.96 -4.02 -7.17
C GLY A 62 -2.12 -4.35 -5.94
N THR A 63 -1.08 -5.12 -6.16
CA THR A 63 -0.06 -5.43 -5.16
C THR A 63 0.80 -4.19 -4.90
N ILE A 64 0.88 -3.75 -3.65
CA ILE A 64 1.66 -2.58 -3.23
C ILE A 64 2.91 -3.07 -2.51
N ALA A 65 4.09 -2.68 -2.99
CA ALA A 65 5.39 -3.06 -2.42
C ALA A 65 5.50 -4.57 -2.11
N GLY A 66 5.07 -5.41 -3.06
CA GLY A 66 5.12 -6.87 -2.95
C GLY A 66 4.10 -7.50 -2.01
N LYS A 67 3.10 -6.73 -1.57
CA LYS A 67 2.04 -7.20 -0.67
C LYS A 67 0.66 -6.92 -1.26
N THR A 68 -0.20 -7.93 -1.28
CA THR A 68 -1.63 -7.75 -1.54
C THR A 68 -2.30 -7.26 -0.24
N LEU A 69 -3.08 -6.21 -0.34
CA LEU A 69 -3.76 -5.64 0.83
C LEU A 69 -4.85 -6.59 1.34
N PRO A 70 -5.04 -6.71 2.66
CA PRO A 70 -6.20 -7.40 3.21
C PRO A 70 -7.48 -6.60 2.94
N VAL A 71 -8.63 -7.28 2.89
CA VAL A 71 -9.95 -6.66 2.67
C VAL A 71 -10.22 -5.54 3.68
N THR A 72 -9.82 -5.71 4.94
CA THR A 72 -9.99 -4.71 6.00
C THR A 72 -9.24 -3.42 5.68
N ALA A 73 -8.00 -3.50 5.21
CA ALA A 73 -7.23 -2.31 4.82
C ALA A 73 -7.82 -1.62 3.59
N VAL A 74 -8.35 -2.39 2.63
CA VAL A 74 -9.04 -1.82 1.47
C VAL A 74 -10.33 -1.11 1.89
N LYS A 75 -11.09 -1.68 2.83
CA LYS A 75 -12.27 -1.03 3.40
C LYS A 75 -11.89 0.30 4.05
N GLN A 76 -10.93 0.32 4.96
CA GLN A 76 -10.46 1.56 5.62
C GLN A 76 -9.99 2.59 4.59
N LEU A 77 -9.15 2.16 3.63
CA LEU A 77 -8.62 3.06 2.61
C LEU A 77 -9.72 3.74 1.78
N LEU A 78 -10.78 3.02 1.43
CA LEU A 78 -11.86 3.53 0.60
C LEU A 78 -12.95 4.28 1.38
N THR A 79 -13.10 4.02 2.69
CA THR A 79 -14.07 4.67 3.57
C THR A 79 -13.47 5.91 4.24
N ASP A 80 -12.29 5.76 4.84
CA ASP A 80 -11.65 6.79 5.66
C ASP A 80 -10.55 7.55 4.90
N GLY A 81 -10.17 7.06 3.72
CA GLY A 81 -9.10 7.64 2.89
C GLY A 81 -7.68 7.28 3.36
N HIS A 82 -7.54 6.55 4.46
CA HIS A 82 -6.26 6.09 5.01
C HIS A 82 -6.41 4.70 5.64
N THR A 83 -5.29 4.02 5.87
CA THR A 83 -5.27 2.74 6.58
C THR A 83 -4.53 2.86 7.90
N ASP A 84 -4.78 1.91 8.79
CA ASP A 84 -3.88 1.67 9.92
C ASP A 84 -2.49 1.25 9.44
N THR A 85 -1.54 1.17 10.38
CA THR A 85 -0.18 0.73 10.08
C THR A 85 -0.16 -0.70 9.57
N LEU A 86 0.14 -0.86 8.30
CA LEU A 86 0.30 -2.16 7.65
C LEU A 86 1.77 -2.58 7.71
N ARG A 87 2.02 -3.80 8.17
CA ARG A 87 3.36 -4.32 8.38
C ARG A 87 3.81 -5.21 7.22
N GLY A 88 5.12 -5.19 6.95
CA GLY A 88 5.75 -6.16 6.07
C GLY A 88 5.68 -5.82 4.58
N PHE A 89 5.62 -4.56 4.22
CA PHE A 89 5.92 -4.10 2.86
C PHE A 89 7.38 -4.38 2.52
N LYS A 90 7.67 -4.65 1.27
CA LYS A 90 9.04 -4.87 0.79
C LYS A 90 9.53 -3.64 0.02
N SER A 91 10.63 -3.05 0.44
CA SER A 91 11.29 -1.98 -0.31
C SER A 91 11.96 -2.53 -1.57
N LYS A 92 12.36 -1.65 -2.49
CA LYS A 92 13.15 -2.03 -3.68
C LYS A 92 14.45 -2.77 -3.33
N THR A 93 14.99 -2.55 -2.14
CA THR A 93 16.19 -3.21 -1.61
C THR A 93 15.88 -4.52 -0.87
N GLY A 94 14.62 -4.98 -0.87
CA GLY A 94 14.19 -6.22 -0.21
C GLY A 94 14.00 -6.11 1.31
N LYS A 95 14.27 -4.95 1.93
CA LYS A 95 14.03 -4.73 3.36
C LYS A 95 12.54 -4.59 3.62
N LYS A 96 12.08 -5.19 4.72
CA LYS A 96 10.70 -5.03 5.18
C LYS A 96 10.54 -3.69 5.90
N PHE A 97 9.43 -3.02 5.66
CA PHE A 97 9.06 -1.78 6.36
C PHE A 97 7.55 -1.77 6.65
N ASP A 98 7.16 -0.93 7.60
CA ASP A 98 5.79 -0.71 7.99
C ASP A 98 5.37 0.70 7.54
N ALA A 99 4.16 0.83 7.03
CA ALA A 99 3.64 2.12 6.57
C ALA A 99 2.11 2.12 6.64
N CYS A 100 1.52 3.30 6.75
CA CYS A 100 0.12 3.53 6.45
C CYS A 100 -0.04 3.82 4.96
N LEU A 101 -1.22 3.62 4.43
CA LEU A 101 -1.57 3.99 3.07
C LEU A 101 -2.61 5.10 3.11
N LYS A 102 -2.48 6.06 2.22
CA LYS A 102 -3.40 7.16 2.03
C LYS A 102 -3.87 7.23 0.59
N LEU A 103 -5.14 7.55 0.44
CA LEU A 103 -5.77 7.75 -0.86
C LEU A 103 -5.67 9.23 -1.24
N GLU A 104 -4.97 9.53 -2.31
CA GLU A 104 -4.90 10.87 -2.88
C GLU A 104 -5.66 10.91 -4.19
N LYS A 105 -6.52 11.92 -4.33
CA LYS A 105 -7.22 12.20 -5.59
C LYS A 105 -6.39 13.24 -6.36
N THR A 106 -6.02 12.90 -7.58
CA THR A 106 -5.39 13.86 -8.48
C THR A 106 -6.45 14.76 -9.14
N GLU A 107 -6.05 15.93 -9.61
CA GLU A 107 -6.92 16.88 -10.31
C GLU A 107 -7.58 16.27 -11.55
N GLU A 108 -6.96 15.26 -12.14
CA GLU A 108 -7.50 14.49 -13.27
C GLU A 108 -8.57 13.46 -12.89
N GLY A 109 -9.01 13.43 -11.62
CA GLY A 109 -9.98 12.44 -11.13
C GLY A 109 -9.43 11.03 -10.97
N LYS A 110 -8.12 10.85 -11.15
CA LYS A 110 -7.45 9.59 -10.86
C LYS A 110 -7.16 9.48 -9.38
N THR A 111 -7.27 8.29 -8.84
CA THR A 111 -7.00 8.02 -7.45
C THR A 111 -5.68 7.27 -7.32
N ASN A 112 -4.75 7.85 -6.60
CA ASN A 112 -3.45 7.23 -6.29
C ASN A 112 -3.38 6.81 -4.84
N ILE A 113 -2.70 5.70 -4.59
CA ILE A 113 -2.41 5.23 -3.24
C ILE A 113 -0.96 5.55 -2.95
N VAL A 114 -0.73 6.34 -1.92
CA VAL A 114 0.60 6.77 -1.47
C VAL A 114 0.90 6.21 -0.09
N PHE A 115 2.19 6.05 0.20
CA PHE A 115 2.63 5.69 1.54
C PHE A 115 2.59 6.92 2.44
N ASP A 116 1.91 6.79 3.57
CA ASP A 116 1.92 7.76 4.65
C ASP A 116 2.81 7.23 5.78
N PHE A 117 3.95 7.86 5.96
CA PHE A 117 4.90 7.52 7.00
C PHE A 117 4.69 8.37 8.26
N ASP A 118 3.96 9.46 8.14
CA ASP A 118 3.70 10.37 9.28
C ASP A 118 2.64 9.79 10.22
N SER A 119 1.68 9.04 9.67
CA SER A 119 0.62 8.37 10.44
C SER A 119 1.02 7.00 10.99
N VAL A 120 2.23 6.52 10.72
CA VAL A 120 2.73 5.30 11.34
C VAL A 120 2.89 5.54 12.83
N GLU A 121 2.27 4.71 13.68
CA GLU A 121 2.50 4.76 15.12
C GLU A 121 4.01 4.69 15.41
N GLN A 122 4.57 5.85 15.73
CA GLN A 122 5.98 5.97 16.03
C GLN A 122 6.23 5.27 17.37
N LYS A 123 7.01 4.21 17.33
CA LYS A 123 7.38 3.48 18.54
C LYS A 123 8.35 4.34 19.36
N VAL A 124 7.77 5.11 20.29
CA VAL A 124 8.55 5.92 21.23
C VAL A 124 9.36 5.00 22.13
N ILE A 125 10.65 5.28 22.24
CA ILE A 125 11.53 4.58 23.16
C ILE A 125 11.38 5.22 24.54
N ARG A 126 10.76 4.46 25.43
CA ARG A 126 10.54 4.92 26.82
C ARG A 126 11.88 5.10 27.53
N ASN A 127 11.94 6.14 28.38
CA ASN A 127 13.10 6.47 29.22
C ASN A 127 14.35 6.98 28.47
N VAL A 128 14.27 7.31 27.19
CA VAL A 128 15.35 7.94 26.44
C VAL A 128 14.87 9.25 25.86
N LYS A 129 15.59 10.32 26.18
CA LYS A 129 15.31 11.65 25.64
C LYS A 129 16.42 12.10 24.69
N CYS A 130 16.03 12.89 23.72
CA CYS A 130 16.98 13.47 22.78
C CYS A 130 17.99 14.37 23.50
N PRO A 131 19.30 14.14 23.35
CA PRO A 131 20.33 14.94 24.01
C PRO A 131 20.42 16.36 23.45
N LEU A 132 19.85 16.62 22.25
CA LEU A 132 19.91 17.93 21.62
C LEU A 132 18.74 18.84 22.01
N CYS A 133 17.52 18.30 22.11
CA CYS A 133 16.32 19.10 22.36
C CYS A 133 15.44 18.58 23.50
N GLY A 134 15.82 17.49 24.17
CA GLY A 134 15.02 16.87 25.24
C GLY A 134 13.73 16.18 24.78
N GLY A 135 13.44 16.13 23.46
CA GLY A 135 12.29 15.46 22.90
C GLY A 135 12.37 13.94 23.00
N GLU A 136 11.31 13.26 22.63
CA GLU A 136 11.27 11.80 22.63
C GLU A 136 12.08 11.20 21.49
N ILE A 137 12.65 10.01 21.72
CA ILE A 137 13.30 9.23 20.68
C ILE A 137 12.32 8.22 20.11
N ILE A 138 12.22 8.17 18.80
CA ILE A 138 11.33 7.29 18.05
C ILE A 138 12.14 6.31 17.21
N ALA A 139 11.63 5.09 17.09
CA ALA A 139 12.16 4.11 16.15
C ALA A 139 11.61 4.39 14.75
N THR A 140 12.48 4.60 13.79
CA THR A 140 12.15 4.81 12.38
C THR A 140 12.55 3.57 11.57
N SER A 141 12.10 3.48 10.33
CA SER A 141 12.48 2.39 9.42
C SER A 141 13.98 2.31 9.12
N PHE A 142 14.73 3.37 9.40
CA PHE A 142 16.16 3.50 9.12
C PHE A 142 17.04 3.51 10.37
N GLY A 143 16.44 3.52 11.57
CA GLY A 143 17.16 3.60 12.83
C GLY A 143 16.34 4.31 13.90
N TYR A 144 16.98 5.20 14.63
CA TYR A 144 16.35 5.97 15.68
C TYR A 144 16.47 7.47 15.37
N GLY A 145 15.45 8.23 15.68
CA GLY A 145 15.44 9.67 15.49
C GLY A 145 14.71 10.41 16.60
N CYS A 146 14.85 11.72 16.61
CA CYS A 146 14.07 12.57 17.51
C CYS A 146 12.66 12.80 16.94
N ALA A 147 11.63 12.74 17.78
CA ALA A 147 10.25 13.04 17.41
C ALA A 147 10.07 14.48 16.87
N ASN A 148 10.96 15.41 17.29
CA ASN A 148 10.95 16.78 16.82
C ASN A 148 11.72 17.00 15.49
N TYR A 149 12.17 15.92 14.85
CA TYR A 149 12.78 16.01 13.52
C TYR A 149 11.70 16.20 12.44
N LYS A 150 11.85 17.23 11.63
CA LYS A 150 11.01 17.46 10.44
C LYS A 150 11.94 17.65 9.23
N PRO A 151 11.81 16.84 8.20
CA PRO A 151 12.61 17.02 6.98
C PRO A 151 12.25 18.36 6.32
N GLY A 152 13.28 19.17 6.03
CA GLY A 152 13.11 20.48 5.38
C GLY A 152 12.89 21.67 6.32
N ASP A 153 12.87 21.49 7.62
CA ASP A 153 12.78 22.56 8.62
C ASP A 153 14.14 22.73 9.31
N GLU A 154 14.82 23.85 9.06
CA GLU A 154 16.15 24.15 9.60
C GLU A 154 16.14 24.32 11.15
N ASN A 155 14.97 24.63 11.72
CA ASN A 155 14.80 24.76 13.18
C ASN A 155 14.40 23.45 13.87
N SER A 156 14.23 22.37 13.11
CA SER A 156 13.88 21.06 13.66
C SER A 156 15.10 20.38 14.28
N CYS A 157 14.85 19.45 15.21
CA CYS A 157 15.92 18.67 15.80
C CYS A 157 16.54 17.73 14.76
N CYS A 158 17.84 17.83 14.53
CA CYS A 158 18.54 17.06 13.49
C CYS A 158 19.06 15.67 13.97
N LEU A 159 18.65 15.20 15.17
CA LEU A 159 19.13 13.91 15.66
C LEU A 159 18.53 12.76 14.87
N LEU A 160 19.36 12.15 14.03
CA LEU A 160 19.10 10.88 13.34
C LEU A 160 20.24 9.92 13.66
N TYR A 161 19.93 8.81 14.32
CA TYR A 161 20.87 7.73 14.57
C TYR A 161 20.55 6.58 13.60
N THR A 162 21.38 6.43 12.58
CA THR A 162 21.35 5.27 11.69
C THR A 162 22.22 4.18 12.30
N SER A 163 21.69 2.97 12.39
CA SER A 163 22.48 1.83 12.86
C SER A 163 23.74 1.70 12.00
N PRO A 164 24.95 1.64 12.59
CA PRO A 164 26.17 1.46 11.80
C PRO A 164 26.04 0.17 10.98
N SER A 165 26.39 0.27 9.71
CA SER A 165 26.44 -0.90 8.82
C SER A 165 27.45 -1.91 9.40
N PRO A 166 27.18 -3.22 9.41
CA PRO A 166 28.07 -4.23 9.97
C PRO A 166 29.41 -4.40 9.24
N ARG A 167 29.78 -3.44 8.39
CA ARG A 167 31.05 -3.44 7.62
C ARG A 167 32.16 -2.60 8.22
N ASP A 168 31.95 -1.93 9.36
CA ASP A 168 32.96 -1.05 10.00
C ASP A 168 33.55 -1.61 11.29
N THR A 169 33.69 -2.91 11.40
CA THR A 169 34.56 -3.53 12.41
C THR A 169 35.82 -4.04 11.71
N ARG A 170 36.78 -3.15 11.56
CA ARG A 170 38.21 -3.49 11.45
C ARG A 170 38.95 -2.95 12.65
#